data_114cda8df2deeb354254be08e93d7006
#
_entry.id   114cda8df2deeb354254be08e93d7006
#
_cell.length_a   1.000
_cell.length_b   1.000
_cell.length_c   1.000
_cell.angle_alpha   90.00
_cell.angle_beta   90.00
_cell.angle_gamma   90.00
#
_symmetry.space_group_name_H-M   'P 1'
#
loop_
_entity.id
_entity.type
_entity.pdbx_description
1 polymer ?
#
loop_
_entity_poly.entity_id
_entity_poly.type
_entity_poly.pdbx_seq_one_letter_code
_entity_poly.pdbx_strand_id
1 'polypeptide(L)'
;MARRLFGTDGVRGVAGEFLTAELALALARAATTGARERGVERPRVLVIRDTRESGEMLEAAVAAGVAAAGGEALLGGVLPTPAAPLLLGAYGFDMAAILSASHNPYEDNGIKFFGPDGFKLSDEAEHEIEEALDRPPATTRRVGRIRALHGTREDYLRALHSRFAELDLSGRDIVIDCANGATVHVAAEAFRRLGATVTAIAVDPDGRNINAGVGSTHLGPLTEAVQAGGHDLGFAFDGDGDRVLAVDRTGAVVDGDELLALAALHLRDRGRLPGTGVVVTVMTNYGFHTAMREAGIQVAATGVGDRYVLEELRARGWGLGGEQSGHVIEMGFNATGDGVATALLTLEALGERDLAERSAMRKLPQRLVNVRVGDRDAVIASPDLASAIEREGEALAGRGRVLVRPSGTEPLVRVMVEAPDAGEADEITACLVDAVEHVATPA
;
A
#
# COMPACT_ATOMS: atom_id res chain seq x y z
N MET A 1 5.17 -9.90 -22.86
CA MET A 1 6.20 -8.91 -23.31
C MET A 1 6.61 -8.08 -22.11
N ALA A 2 7.83 -7.52 -22.07
CA ALA A 2 8.24 -6.67 -20.96
C ALA A 2 7.44 -5.33 -21.01
N ARG A 3 6.89 -4.91 -19.87
CA ARG A 3 6.23 -3.59 -19.73
C ARG A 3 7.29 -2.50 -19.94
N ARG A 4 6.89 -1.42 -20.60
CA ARG A 4 7.78 -0.31 -20.94
C ARG A 4 7.63 0.88 -20.00
N LEU A 5 6.41 1.18 -19.59
CA LEU A 5 6.04 2.33 -18.76
C LEU A 5 5.39 1.93 -17.44
N PHE A 6 4.47 0.95 -17.46
CA PHE A 6 3.79 0.50 -16.25
C PHE A 6 4.69 -0.38 -15.39
N GLY A 7 4.88 0.03 -14.14
CA GLY A 7 5.47 -0.77 -13.07
C GLY A 7 4.44 -1.65 -12.36
N THR A 8 4.75 -2.09 -11.14
CA THR A 8 3.82 -2.82 -10.27
C THR A 8 2.68 -1.94 -9.75
N ASP A 9 2.86 -0.62 -9.78
CA ASP A 9 1.90 0.34 -9.24
C ASP A 9 1.75 1.57 -10.16
N GLY A 10 1.32 1.33 -11.39
CA GLY A 10 1.10 2.35 -12.40
C GLY A 10 2.35 2.88 -13.08
N VAL A 11 2.24 4.03 -13.75
CA VAL A 11 3.35 4.75 -14.39
C VAL A 11 3.86 5.80 -13.40
N ARG A 12 5.10 5.69 -12.94
CA ARG A 12 5.72 6.59 -11.97
C ARG A 12 7.02 7.19 -12.48
N GLY A 13 7.32 8.41 -12.07
CA GLY A 13 8.59 9.06 -12.34
C GLY A 13 8.60 10.52 -11.92
N VAL A 14 9.75 11.19 -12.12
CA VAL A 14 9.92 12.60 -11.82
C VAL A 14 8.95 13.42 -12.67
N ALA A 15 8.11 14.20 -12.00
CA ALA A 15 7.09 15.02 -12.67
C ALA A 15 7.74 16.16 -13.47
N GLY A 16 7.29 16.35 -14.70
CA GLY A 16 7.85 17.33 -15.64
C GLY A 16 9.08 16.83 -16.43
N GLU A 17 9.74 15.77 -15.98
CA GLU A 17 10.85 15.15 -16.72
C GLU A 17 10.38 13.87 -17.44
N PHE A 18 10.06 12.83 -16.68
CA PHE A 18 9.53 11.58 -17.22
C PHE A 18 8.00 11.61 -17.31
N LEU A 19 7.33 11.95 -16.19
CA LEU A 19 5.87 12.03 -16.14
C LEU A 19 5.44 13.45 -16.52
N THR A 20 5.37 13.71 -17.84
CA THR A 20 4.97 15.01 -18.40
C THR A 20 3.46 15.11 -18.59
N ALA A 21 2.96 16.33 -18.80
CA ALA A 21 1.55 16.56 -19.13
C ALA A 21 1.14 15.84 -20.42
N GLU A 22 2.01 15.79 -21.43
CA GLU A 22 1.77 15.10 -22.71
C GLU A 22 1.61 13.59 -22.50
N LEU A 23 2.50 12.98 -21.67
CA LEU A 23 2.40 11.56 -21.34
C LEU A 23 1.11 11.26 -20.57
N ALA A 24 0.77 12.07 -19.58
CA ALA A 24 -0.45 11.93 -18.78
C ALA A 24 -1.71 12.02 -19.65
N LEU A 25 -1.76 12.99 -20.57
CA LEU A 25 -2.85 13.14 -21.54
C LEU A 25 -2.93 11.91 -22.46
N ALA A 26 -1.79 11.43 -22.96
CA ALA A 26 -1.75 10.30 -23.89
C ALA A 26 -2.23 9.01 -23.19
N LEU A 27 -1.76 8.74 -21.97
CA LEU A 27 -2.18 7.57 -21.16
C LEU A 27 -3.69 7.59 -20.91
N ALA A 28 -4.25 8.72 -20.45
CA ALA A 28 -5.67 8.85 -20.16
C ALA A 28 -6.53 8.71 -21.41
N ARG A 29 -6.07 9.28 -22.54
CA ARG A 29 -6.73 9.12 -23.83
C ARG A 29 -6.73 7.67 -24.30
N ALA A 30 -5.59 6.96 -24.20
CA ALA A 30 -5.47 5.57 -24.56
C ALA A 30 -6.39 4.68 -23.69
N ALA A 31 -6.36 4.85 -22.37
CA ALA A 31 -7.22 4.13 -21.43
C ALA A 31 -8.71 4.33 -21.72
N THR A 32 -9.12 5.59 -21.97
CA THR A 32 -10.52 5.94 -22.31
C THR A 32 -10.94 5.37 -23.67
N THR A 33 -10.04 5.38 -24.66
CA THR A 33 -10.30 4.77 -25.97
C THR A 33 -10.49 3.27 -25.85
N GLY A 34 -9.63 2.57 -25.10
CA GLY A 34 -9.79 1.13 -24.83
C GLY A 34 -11.12 0.80 -24.14
N ALA A 35 -11.56 1.60 -23.17
CA ALA A 35 -12.89 1.43 -22.57
C ALA A 35 -14.02 1.56 -23.60
N ARG A 36 -13.91 2.50 -24.54
CA ARG A 36 -14.88 2.66 -25.64
C ARG A 36 -14.87 1.50 -26.62
N GLU A 37 -13.70 0.96 -26.95
CA GLU A 37 -13.56 -0.21 -27.82
C GLU A 37 -14.19 -1.45 -27.19
N ARG A 38 -14.20 -1.54 -25.84
CA ARG A 38 -14.92 -2.55 -25.07
C ARG A 38 -16.42 -2.30 -24.93
N GLY A 39 -16.98 -1.29 -25.61
CA GLY A 39 -18.41 -1.04 -25.72
C GLY A 39 -18.98 0.04 -24.78
N VAL A 40 -18.16 0.73 -24.01
CA VAL A 40 -18.62 1.85 -23.17
C VAL A 40 -18.73 3.10 -24.05
N GLU A 41 -19.94 3.50 -24.46
CA GLU A 41 -20.15 4.60 -25.41
C GLU A 41 -19.51 5.92 -24.93
N ARG A 42 -19.65 6.21 -23.61
CA ARG A 42 -19.16 7.44 -22.98
C ARG A 42 -18.56 7.13 -21.60
N PRO A 43 -17.29 6.70 -21.54
CA PRO A 43 -16.67 6.36 -20.28
C PRO A 43 -16.68 7.52 -19.28
N ARG A 44 -17.11 7.24 -18.05
CA ARG A 44 -17.09 8.16 -16.92
C ARG A 44 -15.88 7.83 -16.07
N VAL A 45 -14.92 8.73 -16.01
CA VAL A 45 -13.62 8.53 -15.37
C VAL A 45 -13.50 9.45 -14.16
N LEU A 46 -13.42 8.86 -12.97
CA LEU A 46 -13.07 9.57 -11.74
C LEU A 46 -11.58 9.92 -11.78
N VAL A 47 -11.24 11.17 -11.46
CA VAL A 47 -9.83 11.60 -11.31
C VAL A 47 -9.66 12.15 -9.91
N ILE A 48 -8.73 11.55 -9.14
CA ILE A 48 -8.35 12.00 -7.80
C ILE A 48 -6.83 12.11 -7.69
N ARG A 49 -6.35 12.87 -6.74
CA ARG A 49 -4.92 13.11 -6.54
C ARG A 49 -4.54 13.23 -5.07
N ASP A 50 -3.26 13.12 -4.81
CA ASP A 50 -2.65 13.55 -3.56
C ASP A 50 -2.36 15.06 -3.55
N THR A 51 -1.53 15.51 -2.63
CA THR A 51 -1.27 16.94 -2.38
C THR A 51 -0.06 17.50 -3.14
N ARG A 52 0.63 16.70 -3.98
CA ARG A 52 1.83 17.14 -4.74
C ARG A 52 1.48 18.31 -5.65
N GLU A 53 2.41 19.29 -5.75
CA GLU A 53 2.21 20.47 -6.63
C GLU A 53 2.02 20.07 -8.10
N SER A 54 2.68 19.01 -8.58
CA SER A 54 2.53 18.48 -9.93
C SER A 54 1.14 17.85 -10.19
N GLY A 55 0.39 17.57 -9.12
CA GLY A 55 -0.92 16.92 -9.21
C GLY A 55 -1.93 17.72 -10.02
N GLU A 56 -1.95 19.05 -9.92
CA GLU A 56 -2.88 19.91 -10.67
C GLU A 56 -2.61 19.90 -12.18
N MET A 57 -1.33 19.95 -12.56
CA MET A 57 -0.93 19.83 -13.98
C MET A 57 -1.34 18.48 -14.55
N LEU A 58 -1.05 17.37 -13.81
CA LEU A 58 -1.38 16.04 -14.26
C LEU A 58 -2.90 15.78 -14.30
N GLU A 59 -3.66 16.31 -13.32
CA GLU A 59 -5.12 16.24 -13.29
C GLU A 59 -5.73 16.90 -14.53
N ALA A 60 -5.26 18.10 -14.88
CA ALA A 60 -5.70 18.81 -16.07
C ALA A 60 -5.39 18.04 -17.36
N ALA A 61 -4.18 17.45 -17.46
CA ALA A 61 -3.75 16.67 -18.60
C ALA A 61 -4.56 15.36 -18.76
N VAL A 62 -4.75 14.62 -17.66
CA VAL A 62 -5.57 13.39 -17.62
C VAL A 62 -7.01 13.72 -18.03
N ALA A 63 -7.60 14.77 -17.44
CA ALA A 63 -8.97 15.19 -17.77
C ALA A 63 -9.12 15.57 -19.25
N ALA A 64 -8.14 16.28 -19.82
CA ALA A 64 -8.11 16.62 -21.23
C ALA A 64 -8.01 15.37 -22.11
N GLY A 65 -7.19 14.38 -21.73
CA GLY A 65 -7.04 13.10 -22.43
C GLY A 65 -8.35 12.30 -22.46
N VAL A 66 -9.03 12.19 -21.31
CA VAL A 66 -10.36 11.57 -21.20
C VAL A 66 -11.38 12.26 -22.11
N ALA A 67 -11.46 13.60 -22.03
CA ALA A 67 -12.42 14.37 -22.82
C ALA A 67 -12.09 14.29 -24.33
N ALA A 68 -10.81 14.31 -24.72
CA ALA A 68 -10.40 14.16 -26.12
C ALA A 68 -10.77 12.79 -26.70
N ALA A 69 -10.84 11.74 -25.87
CA ALA A 69 -11.33 10.41 -26.27
C ALA A 69 -12.86 10.30 -26.24
N GLY A 70 -13.60 11.34 -25.87
CA GLY A 70 -15.07 11.34 -25.81
C GLY A 70 -15.66 10.87 -24.48
N GLY A 71 -14.83 10.65 -23.46
CA GLY A 71 -15.24 10.31 -22.09
C GLY A 71 -15.64 11.53 -21.25
N GLU A 72 -16.13 11.30 -20.05
CA GLU A 72 -16.45 12.33 -19.06
C GLU A 72 -15.47 12.23 -17.88
N ALA A 73 -14.61 13.23 -17.69
CA ALA A 73 -13.72 13.32 -16.55
C ALA A 73 -14.43 13.99 -15.37
N LEU A 74 -14.40 13.34 -14.21
CA LEU A 74 -15.04 13.76 -12.98
C LEU A 74 -13.94 14.00 -11.94
N LEU A 75 -13.63 15.28 -11.65
CA LEU A 75 -12.53 15.67 -10.79
C LEU A 75 -12.97 15.61 -9.33
N GLY A 76 -12.50 14.60 -8.61
CA GLY A 76 -12.81 14.36 -7.20
C GLY A 76 -11.94 15.15 -6.23
N GLY A 77 -10.85 15.78 -6.72
CA GLY A 77 -9.91 16.55 -5.91
C GLY A 77 -8.94 15.70 -5.08
N VAL A 78 -8.48 16.26 -3.97
CA VAL A 78 -7.56 15.57 -3.05
C VAL A 78 -8.32 14.56 -2.20
N LEU A 79 -8.00 13.27 -2.43
CA LEU A 79 -8.57 12.10 -1.75
C LEU A 79 -7.54 10.97 -1.67
N PRO A 80 -7.59 10.15 -0.61
CA PRO A 80 -6.75 8.97 -0.53
C PRO A 80 -7.09 7.95 -1.63
N THR A 81 -6.08 7.23 -2.11
CA THR A 81 -6.22 6.17 -3.13
C THR A 81 -7.40 5.22 -2.86
N PRO A 82 -7.62 4.72 -1.62
CA PRO A 82 -8.73 3.80 -1.34
C PRO A 82 -10.13 4.41 -1.49
N ALA A 83 -10.26 5.73 -1.61
CA ALA A 83 -11.55 6.34 -1.93
C ALA A 83 -12.02 5.99 -3.35
N ALA A 84 -11.10 5.73 -4.29
CA ALA A 84 -11.44 5.48 -5.69
C ALA A 84 -12.30 4.22 -5.88
N PRO A 85 -11.95 3.02 -5.38
CA PRO A 85 -12.80 1.83 -5.51
C PRO A 85 -14.20 2.02 -4.91
N LEU A 86 -14.30 2.68 -3.76
CA LEU A 86 -15.58 2.94 -3.09
C LEU A 86 -16.48 3.85 -3.92
N LEU A 87 -15.89 4.93 -4.49
CA LEU A 87 -16.62 5.86 -5.35
C LEU A 87 -16.98 5.24 -6.71
N LEU A 88 -16.10 4.38 -7.27
CA LEU A 88 -16.40 3.59 -8.47
C LEU A 88 -17.68 2.78 -8.28
N GLY A 89 -17.76 2.02 -7.19
CA GLY A 89 -18.95 1.23 -6.87
C GLY A 89 -20.18 2.08 -6.58
N ALA A 90 -20.03 3.17 -5.80
CA ALA A 90 -21.15 4.00 -5.38
C ALA A 90 -21.80 4.78 -6.55
N TYR A 91 -21.00 5.24 -7.50
CA TYR A 91 -21.47 6.07 -8.62
C TYR A 91 -21.56 5.34 -9.96
N GLY A 92 -21.10 4.11 -10.04
CA GLY A 92 -21.06 3.33 -11.27
C GLY A 92 -20.16 3.99 -12.32
N PHE A 93 -18.97 4.45 -11.92
CA PHE A 93 -17.96 4.93 -12.86
C PHE A 93 -17.29 3.78 -13.60
N ASP A 94 -16.86 4.03 -14.83
CA ASP A 94 -16.26 3.02 -15.69
C ASP A 94 -14.76 2.84 -15.43
N MET A 95 -14.12 3.84 -14.80
CA MET A 95 -12.70 3.84 -14.50
C MET A 95 -12.37 4.92 -13.47
N ALA A 96 -11.26 4.76 -12.74
CA ALA A 96 -10.64 5.86 -12.02
C ALA A 96 -9.16 6.02 -12.43
N ALA A 97 -8.69 7.27 -12.45
CA ALA A 97 -7.30 7.64 -12.57
C ALA A 97 -6.87 8.31 -11.27
N ILE A 98 -5.85 7.74 -10.60
CA ILE A 98 -5.31 8.24 -9.34
C ILE A 98 -3.92 8.80 -9.60
N LEU A 99 -3.72 10.05 -9.17
CA LEU A 99 -2.48 10.78 -9.35
C LEU A 99 -1.71 10.83 -8.04
N SER A 100 -0.77 9.93 -7.89
CA SER A 100 0.10 9.81 -6.70
C SER A 100 1.29 8.92 -6.95
N ALA A 101 2.39 9.17 -6.22
CA ALA A 101 3.52 8.28 -6.09
C ALA A 101 3.65 7.73 -4.64
N SER A 102 2.53 7.66 -3.89
CA SER A 102 2.46 7.10 -2.54
C SER A 102 3.51 7.75 -1.60
N HIS A 103 4.43 6.97 -1.05
CA HIS A 103 5.44 7.39 -0.09
C HIS A 103 6.69 8.06 -0.68
N ASN A 104 6.77 8.21 -2.00
CA ASN A 104 7.92 8.86 -2.66
C ASN A 104 7.98 10.37 -2.32
N PRO A 105 9.14 11.02 -2.46
CA PRO A 105 9.26 12.48 -2.31
C PRO A 105 8.41 13.22 -3.34
N TYR A 106 8.22 14.53 -3.13
CA TYR A 106 7.24 15.34 -3.88
C TYR A 106 7.56 15.51 -5.37
N GLU A 107 8.84 15.39 -5.73
CA GLU A 107 9.30 15.47 -7.13
C GLU A 107 8.74 14.37 -8.00
N ASP A 108 8.53 13.19 -7.41
CA ASP A 108 7.90 12.07 -8.08
C ASP A 108 6.38 12.24 -8.12
N ASN A 109 5.76 11.69 -9.17
CA ASN A 109 4.33 11.47 -9.22
C ASN A 109 4.04 10.17 -9.98
N GLY A 110 2.76 9.75 -10.01
CA GLY A 110 2.34 8.54 -10.68
C GLY A 110 0.92 8.65 -11.22
N ILE A 111 0.60 7.77 -12.16
CA ILE A 111 -0.77 7.60 -12.68
C ILE A 111 -1.12 6.12 -12.57
N LYS A 112 -2.14 5.81 -11.77
CA LYS A 112 -2.71 4.48 -11.61
C LYS A 112 -4.12 4.47 -12.18
N PHE A 113 -4.50 3.40 -12.88
CA PHE A 113 -5.88 3.23 -13.35
C PHE A 113 -6.56 2.06 -12.63
N PHE A 114 -7.83 2.28 -12.28
CA PHE A 114 -8.70 1.27 -11.70
C PHE A 114 -9.89 1.03 -12.63
N GLY A 115 -10.27 -0.23 -12.77
CA GLY A 115 -11.46 -0.64 -13.52
C GLY A 115 -12.77 -0.41 -12.77
N PRO A 116 -13.92 -0.67 -13.42
CA PRO A 116 -15.24 -0.49 -12.82
C PRO A 116 -15.50 -1.46 -11.64
N ASP A 117 -14.73 -2.52 -11.55
CA ASP A 117 -14.74 -3.50 -10.46
C ASP A 117 -13.97 -3.04 -9.21
N GLY A 118 -13.37 -1.84 -9.26
CA GLY A 118 -12.59 -1.27 -8.16
C GLY A 118 -11.17 -1.83 -8.04
N PHE A 119 -10.72 -2.68 -8.96
CA PHE A 119 -9.35 -3.20 -8.98
C PHE A 119 -8.46 -2.41 -9.94
N LYS A 120 -7.15 -2.42 -9.68
CA LYS A 120 -6.16 -1.94 -10.65
C LYS A 120 -6.34 -2.66 -11.98
N LEU A 121 -6.06 -1.98 -13.09
CA LEU A 121 -6.11 -2.62 -14.40
C LEU A 121 -5.18 -3.84 -14.45
N SER A 122 -5.58 -4.86 -15.21
CA SER A 122 -4.75 -6.03 -15.43
C SER A 122 -3.52 -5.69 -16.28
N ASP A 123 -2.52 -6.57 -16.24
CA ASP A 123 -1.30 -6.47 -17.05
C ASP A 123 -1.62 -6.35 -18.54
N GLU A 124 -2.63 -7.08 -19.00
CA GLU A 124 -3.08 -7.05 -20.38
C GLU A 124 -3.68 -5.67 -20.73
N ALA A 125 -4.52 -5.11 -19.86
CA ALA A 125 -5.12 -3.81 -20.08
C ALA A 125 -4.09 -2.67 -20.03
N GLU A 126 -3.09 -2.77 -19.13
CA GLU A 126 -1.96 -1.83 -19.09
C GLU A 126 -1.11 -1.93 -20.36
N HIS A 127 -0.86 -3.14 -20.86
CA HIS A 127 -0.13 -3.36 -22.11
C HIS A 127 -0.88 -2.80 -23.32
N GLU A 128 -2.21 -2.99 -23.41
CA GLU A 128 -3.05 -2.38 -24.46
C GLU A 128 -2.94 -0.85 -24.48
N ILE A 129 -2.87 -0.22 -23.27
CA ILE A 129 -2.66 1.23 -23.16
C ILE A 129 -1.28 1.61 -23.72
N GLU A 130 -0.21 0.87 -23.37
CA GLU A 130 1.13 1.13 -23.89
C GLU A 130 1.21 0.99 -25.41
N GLU A 131 0.61 -0.04 -25.97
CA GLU A 131 0.55 -0.21 -27.44
C GLU A 131 -0.21 0.91 -28.13
N ALA A 132 -1.27 1.42 -27.49
CA ALA A 132 -2.06 2.52 -28.05
C ALA A 132 -1.28 3.84 -28.10
N LEU A 133 -0.24 4.03 -27.28
CA LEU A 133 0.62 5.22 -27.33
C LEU A 133 1.43 5.30 -28.63
N ASP A 134 1.79 4.16 -29.23
CA ASP A 134 2.56 4.10 -30.46
C ASP A 134 1.72 4.31 -31.74
N ARG A 135 0.38 4.38 -31.57
CA ARG A 135 -0.57 4.59 -32.67
C ARG A 135 -0.98 6.06 -32.81
N PRO A 136 -1.31 6.53 -34.00
CA PRO A 136 -1.93 7.84 -34.15
C PRO A 136 -3.18 7.94 -33.26
N PRO A 137 -3.35 9.05 -32.55
CA PRO A 137 -4.49 9.19 -31.66
C PRO A 137 -5.82 9.06 -32.39
N ALA A 138 -6.69 8.20 -31.87
CA ALA A 138 -8.05 8.10 -32.40
C ALA A 138 -8.76 9.45 -32.30
N THR A 139 -9.32 9.90 -33.43
CA THR A 139 -10.11 11.12 -33.47
C THR A 139 -11.57 10.80 -33.25
N THR A 140 -12.26 11.65 -32.50
CA THR A 140 -13.72 11.56 -32.33
C THR A 140 -14.37 12.89 -32.61
N ARG A 141 -15.54 12.87 -33.28
CA ARG A 141 -16.36 14.07 -33.43
C ARG A 141 -17.14 14.44 -32.16
N ARG A 142 -17.27 13.49 -31.22
CA ARG A 142 -17.92 13.71 -29.92
C ARG A 142 -16.83 13.95 -28.89
N VAL A 143 -16.57 15.20 -28.57
CA VAL A 143 -15.73 15.56 -27.42
C VAL A 143 -16.47 15.26 -26.11
N GLY A 144 -15.70 14.82 -25.10
CA GLY A 144 -16.21 14.56 -23.76
C GLY A 144 -16.40 15.85 -22.93
N ARG A 145 -16.58 15.67 -21.64
CA ARG A 145 -16.75 16.78 -20.67
C ARG A 145 -15.80 16.63 -19.51
N ILE A 146 -15.45 17.74 -18.90
CA ILE A 146 -14.71 17.82 -17.64
C ILE A 146 -15.60 18.51 -16.62
N ARG A 147 -15.78 17.90 -15.45
CA ARG A 147 -16.62 18.45 -14.38
C ARG A 147 -15.98 18.23 -13.03
N ALA A 148 -16.09 19.19 -12.13
CA ALA A 148 -15.82 18.97 -10.72
C ALA A 148 -16.90 18.05 -10.12
N LEU A 149 -16.46 17.09 -9.30
CA LEU A 149 -17.31 16.21 -8.52
C LEU A 149 -17.21 16.64 -7.05
N HIS A 150 -18.33 17.11 -6.52
CA HIS A 150 -18.40 17.58 -5.13
C HIS A 150 -18.94 16.48 -4.21
N GLY A 151 -18.59 16.54 -2.91
CA GLY A 151 -19.10 15.62 -1.90
C GLY A 151 -18.29 14.33 -1.76
N THR A 152 -17.27 14.10 -2.56
CA THR A 152 -16.46 12.88 -2.58
C THR A 152 -15.83 12.54 -1.23
N ARG A 153 -15.39 13.55 -0.47
CA ARG A 153 -14.85 13.38 0.90
C ARG A 153 -15.90 12.82 1.83
N GLU A 154 -17.10 13.38 1.79
CA GLU A 154 -18.22 12.94 2.62
C GLU A 154 -18.70 11.54 2.25
N ASP A 155 -18.63 11.17 0.96
CA ASP A 155 -18.99 9.83 0.51
C ASP A 155 -17.99 8.79 1.00
N TYR A 156 -16.67 9.10 0.98
CA TYR A 156 -15.64 8.23 1.56
C TYR A 156 -15.81 8.09 3.10
N LEU A 157 -16.01 9.20 3.81
CA LEU A 157 -16.27 9.18 5.25
C LEU A 157 -17.55 8.39 5.59
N ARG A 158 -18.59 8.50 4.79
CA ARG A 158 -19.83 7.73 4.96
C ARG A 158 -19.60 6.24 4.77
N ALA A 159 -18.78 5.83 3.79
CA ALA A 159 -18.43 4.44 3.58
C ALA A 159 -17.68 3.87 4.81
N LEU A 160 -16.67 4.60 5.32
CA LEU A 160 -15.97 4.23 6.55
C LEU A 160 -16.93 4.09 7.73
N HIS A 161 -17.78 5.08 7.99
CA HIS A 161 -18.72 5.03 9.12
C HIS A 161 -19.77 3.94 8.96
N SER A 162 -20.16 3.59 7.73
CA SER A 162 -21.06 2.45 7.50
C SER A 162 -20.39 1.13 7.85
N ARG A 163 -19.08 0.98 7.53
CA ARG A 163 -18.29 -0.23 7.88
C ARG A 163 -18.06 -0.34 9.39
N PHE A 164 -17.87 0.78 10.07
CA PHE A 164 -17.53 0.85 11.49
C PHE A 164 -18.66 1.46 12.34
N ALA A 165 -19.91 1.20 11.95
CA ALA A 165 -21.08 1.84 12.59
C ALA A 165 -21.25 1.51 14.09
N GLU A 166 -20.70 0.39 14.54
CA GLU A 166 -20.76 -0.04 15.96
C GLU A 166 -19.52 0.38 16.77
N LEU A 167 -18.51 1.01 16.13
CA LEU A 167 -17.28 1.41 16.78
C LEU A 167 -17.50 2.74 17.53
N ASP A 168 -17.34 2.72 18.84
CA ASP A 168 -17.31 3.91 19.69
C ASP A 168 -15.88 4.16 20.18
N LEU A 169 -15.34 5.32 19.85
CA LEU A 169 -14.00 5.76 20.25
C LEU A 169 -14.04 6.83 21.36
N SER A 170 -15.18 6.99 22.02
CA SER A 170 -15.32 7.93 23.15
C SER A 170 -14.29 7.61 24.24
N GLY A 171 -13.54 8.62 24.65
CA GLY A 171 -12.46 8.48 25.65
C GLY A 171 -11.10 8.07 25.10
N ARG A 172 -10.98 7.77 23.79
CA ARG A 172 -9.69 7.56 23.13
C ARG A 172 -9.06 8.89 22.74
N ASP A 173 -7.78 9.04 23.03
CA ASP A 173 -6.97 10.21 22.66
C ASP A 173 -5.85 9.78 21.68
N ILE A 174 -5.97 10.19 20.42
CA ILE A 174 -5.24 9.62 19.30
C ILE A 174 -4.46 10.70 18.53
N VAL A 175 -3.21 10.42 18.18
CA VAL A 175 -2.44 11.25 17.24
C VAL A 175 -2.58 10.69 15.83
N ILE A 176 -2.85 11.55 14.86
CA ILE A 176 -2.94 11.21 13.43
C ILE A 176 -1.91 12.00 12.65
N ASP A 177 -0.95 11.30 12.03
CA ASP A 177 0.01 11.87 11.08
C ASP A 177 -0.49 11.63 9.65
N CYS A 178 -0.85 12.71 8.96
CA CYS A 178 -1.38 12.67 7.60
C CYS A 178 -0.30 12.78 6.51
N ALA A 179 0.99 12.75 6.85
CA ALA A 179 2.11 12.87 5.91
C ALA A 179 2.05 14.12 5.00
N ASN A 180 1.29 15.17 5.34
CA ASN A 180 0.88 16.25 4.44
C ASN A 180 0.29 15.72 3.11
N GLY A 181 -0.28 14.52 3.11
CA GLY A 181 -0.76 13.76 1.95
C GLY A 181 -2.27 13.81 1.78
N ALA A 182 -2.78 12.85 1.03
CA ALA A 182 -4.19 12.80 0.61
C ALA A 182 -5.20 12.59 1.76
N THR A 183 -4.74 12.14 2.93
CA THR A 183 -5.58 11.90 4.11
C THR A 183 -5.88 13.15 4.93
N VAL A 184 -5.24 14.30 4.68
CA VAL A 184 -5.33 15.54 5.47
C VAL A 184 -6.76 16.03 5.70
N HIS A 185 -7.67 15.74 4.78
CA HIS A 185 -9.05 16.21 4.87
C HIS A 185 -10.03 15.16 5.40
N VAL A 186 -9.60 13.91 5.62
CA VAL A 186 -10.51 12.81 5.95
C VAL A 186 -10.09 12.02 7.19
N ALA A 187 -8.78 11.79 7.40
CA ALA A 187 -8.36 10.89 8.47
C ALA A 187 -8.82 11.37 9.85
N ALA A 188 -8.39 12.55 10.31
CA ALA A 188 -8.77 13.03 11.62
C ALA A 188 -10.30 13.13 11.81
N GLU A 189 -11.03 13.49 10.77
CA GLU A 189 -12.50 13.58 10.81
C GLU A 189 -13.15 12.20 10.95
N ALA A 190 -12.59 11.16 10.32
CA ALA A 190 -13.11 9.79 10.45
C ALA A 190 -13.12 9.32 11.91
N PHE A 191 -12.06 9.60 12.67
CA PHE A 191 -11.96 9.22 14.08
C PHE A 191 -12.80 10.12 14.99
N ARG A 192 -12.83 11.45 14.75
CA ARG A 192 -13.63 12.39 15.55
C ARG A 192 -15.11 12.08 15.49
N ARG A 193 -15.63 11.70 14.32
CA ARG A 193 -17.05 11.32 14.18
C ARG A 193 -17.41 10.04 14.94
N LEU A 194 -16.44 9.22 15.27
CA LEU A 194 -16.61 8.02 16.10
C LEU A 194 -16.35 8.30 17.59
N GLY A 195 -16.12 9.55 17.98
CA GLY A 195 -16.02 9.98 19.38
C GLY A 195 -14.61 10.21 19.90
N ALA A 196 -13.55 9.95 19.11
CA ALA A 196 -12.17 10.15 19.57
C ALA A 196 -11.80 11.62 19.73
N THR A 197 -10.96 11.92 20.72
CA THR A 197 -10.14 13.13 20.76
C THR A 197 -8.96 12.93 19.81
N VAL A 198 -8.75 13.86 18.87
CA VAL A 198 -7.73 13.70 17.83
C VAL A 198 -6.82 14.91 17.76
N THR A 199 -5.53 14.66 17.98
CA THR A 199 -4.42 15.57 17.63
C THR A 199 -3.91 15.18 16.24
N ALA A 200 -3.95 16.12 15.28
CA ALA A 200 -3.50 15.85 13.93
C ALA A 200 -2.19 16.61 13.64
N ILE A 201 -1.21 15.91 13.07
CA ILE A 201 0.08 16.46 12.66
C ILE A 201 0.30 16.23 11.16
N ALA A 202 1.22 16.96 10.55
CA ALA A 202 1.49 16.94 9.11
C ALA A 202 0.20 17.10 8.29
N VAL A 203 -0.55 18.20 8.55
CA VAL A 203 -1.86 18.49 7.94
C VAL A 203 -1.90 19.81 7.16
N ASP A 204 -0.76 20.40 6.88
CA ASP A 204 -0.63 21.67 6.14
C ASP A 204 0.19 21.47 4.86
N PRO A 205 -0.38 20.84 3.84
CA PRO A 205 0.33 20.54 2.59
C PRO A 205 0.62 21.82 1.80
N ASP A 206 1.88 22.00 1.41
CA ASP A 206 2.33 23.11 0.54
C ASP A 206 2.65 22.68 -0.91
N GLY A 207 2.40 21.39 -1.22
CA GLY A 207 2.69 20.78 -2.51
C GLY A 207 4.06 20.12 -2.61
N ARG A 208 4.99 20.41 -1.67
CA ARG A 208 6.37 19.92 -1.66
C ARG A 208 6.75 19.18 -0.38
N ASN A 209 5.96 19.29 0.65
CA ASN A 209 6.22 18.70 1.97
C ASN A 209 5.55 17.34 2.22
N ILE A 210 4.92 16.74 1.21
CA ILE A 210 4.35 15.39 1.32
C ILE A 210 5.44 14.37 1.66
N ASN A 211 5.22 13.53 2.69
CA ASN A 211 6.17 12.52 3.20
C ASN A 211 7.53 13.09 3.70
N ALA A 212 7.70 14.41 3.76
CA ALA A 212 8.98 15.02 4.11
C ALA A 212 9.27 14.93 5.62
N GLY A 213 9.91 13.84 6.03
CA GLY A 213 10.24 13.55 7.43
C GLY A 213 9.04 13.25 8.33
N VAL A 214 7.90 12.91 7.75
CA VAL A 214 6.61 12.60 8.42
C VAL A 214 5.96 11.38 7.77
N GLY A 215 4.85 10.91 8.33
CA GLY A 215 4.06 9.80 7.80
C GLY A 215 4.65 8.43 8.08
N SER A 216 4.11 7.39 7.44
CA SER A 216 4.42 5.98 7.74
C SER A 216 5.87 5.58 7.48
N THR A 217 6.63 6.34 6.71
CA THR A 217 8.06 6.11 6.48
C THR A 217 8.99 6.83 7.46
N HIS A 218 8.46 7.77 8.26
CA HIS A 218 9.23 8.59 9.21
C HIS A 218 8.44 8.78 10.51
N LEU A 219 8.39 7.75 11.35
CA LEU A 219 7.58 7.71 12.57
C LEU A 219 8.08 8.55 13.74
N GLY A 220 9.25 9.18 13.62
CA GLY A 220 9.82 10.02 14.69
C GLY A 220 8.86 11.09 15.21
N PRO A 221 8.31 11.96 14.35
CA PRO A 221 7.37 13.00 14.77
C PRO A 221 6.08 12.45 15.43
N LEU A 222 5.55 11.32 14.91
CA LEU A 222 4.41 10.66 15.54
C LEU A 222 4.75 10.12 16.92
N THR A 223 5.91 9.45 17.05
CA THR A 223 6.39 8.91 18.34
C THR A 223 6.58 10.00 19.37
N GLU A 224 7.21 11.11 18.99
CA GLU A 224 7.39 12.27 19.85
C GLU A 224 6.04 12.86 20.28
N ALA A 225 5.11 13.05 19.36
CA ALA A 225 3.79 13.58 19.66
C ALA A 225 3.01 12.69 20.64
N VAL A 226 3.00 11.36 20.42
CA VAL A 226 2.31 10.40 21.30
C VAL A 226 2.89 10.47 22.71
N GLN A 227 4.21 10.43 22.85
CA GLN A 227 4.85 10.40 24.17
C GLN A 227 4.77 11.75 24.90
N ALA A 228 5.05 12.87 24.21
CA ALA A 228 5.05 14.19 24.81
C ALA A 228 3.63 14.65 25.22
N GLY A 229 2.62 14.28 24.43
CA GLY A 229 1.22 14.61 24.73
C GLY A 229 0.53 13.64 25.68
N GLY A 230 1.13 12.48 25.96
CA GLY A 230 0.52 11.43 26.80
C GLY A 230 -0.71 10.78 26.14
N HIS A 231 -0.73 10.72 24.81
CA HIS A 231 -1.81 10.12 24.02
C HIS A 231 -1.83 8.59 24.13
N ASP A 232 -2.97 7.96 23.90
CA ASP A 232 -3.11 6.49 23.98
C ASP A 232 -2.30 5.77 22.90
N LEU A 233 -2.28 6.33 21.70
CA LEU A 233 -1.59 5.79 20.53
C LEU A 233 -1.58 6.81 19.38
N GLY A 234 -0.86 6.48 18.32
CA GLY A 234 -0.87 7.26 17.09
C GLY A 234 -0.89 6.39 15.84
N PHE A 235 -1.40 6.94 14.73
CA PHE A 235 -1.37 6.35 13.40
C PHE A 235 -0.70 7.29 12.42
N ALA A 236 0.20 6.77 11.59
CA ALA A 236 0.83 7.49 10.49
C ALA A 236 0.45 6.87 9.15
N PHE A 237 -0.05 7.69 8.23
CA PHE A 237 -0.37 7.30 6.87
C PHE A 237 0.79 7.63 5.93
N ASP A 238 0.80 7.04 4.75
CA ASP A 238 1.65 7.49 3.66
C ASP A 238 0.94 8.55 2.79
N GLY A 239 1.64 9.06 1.79
CA GLY A 239 1.18 10.22 1.01
C GLY A 239 -0.16 10.04 0.31
N ASP A 240 -0.54 8.83 -0.10
CA ASP A 240 -1.84 8.54 -0.73
C ASP A 240 -2.80 7.73 0.15
N GLY A 241 -2.40 7.46 1.39
CA GLY A 241 -3.27 6.91 2.43
C GLY A 241 -3.67 5.44 2.25
N ASP A 242 -2.96 4.69 1.41
CA ASP A 242 -3.19 3.27 1.23
C ASP A 242 -2.45 2.40 2.27
N ARG A 243 -1.57 3.02 3.08
CA ARG A 243 -0.80 2.39 4.16
C ARG A 243 -1.00 3.09 5.49
N VAL A 244 -0.81 2.32 6.58
CA VAL A 244 -0.78 2.84 7.94
C VAL A 244 0.20 2.06 8.81
N LEU A 245 0.95 2.76 9.64
CA LEU A 245 1.67 2.20 10.77
C LEU A 245 1.18 2.86 12.06
N ALA A 246 1.36 2.18 13.18
CA ALA A 246 0.95 2.74 14.47
C ALA A 246 2.13 2.87 15.44
N VAL A 247 1.93 3.72 16.44
CA VAL A 247 2.82 3.88 17.60
C VAL A 247 1.97 3.77 18.84
N ASP A 248 2.35 2.89 19.78
CA ASP A 248 1.66 2.76 21.04
C ASP A 248 2.10 3.87 22.05
N ARG A 249 1.41 3.97 23.20
CA ARG A 249 1.69 4.98 24.22
C ARG A 249 3.12 4.96 24.78
N THR A 250 3.84 3.85 24.62
CA THR A 250 5.25 3.71 25.04
C THR A 250 6.23 4.22 23.99
N GLY A 251 5.75 4.56 22.79
CA GLY A 251 6.56 4.92 21.63
C GLY A 251 7.02 3.72 20.78
N ALA A 252 6.54 2.51 21.10
CA ALA A 252 6.89 1.34 20.31
C ALA A 252 6.10 1.34 18.98
N VAL A 253 6.82 1.09 17.89
CA VAL A 253 6.25 0.98 16.54
C VAL A 253 5.49 -0.33 16.40
N VAL A 254 4.30 -0.25 15.83
CA VAL A 254 3.43 -1.37 15.46
C VAL A 254 3.31 -1.38 13.94
N ASP A 255 3.94 -2.36 13.31
CA ASP A 255 3.97 -2.43 11.85
C ASP A 255 2.77 -3.17 11.24
N GLY A 256 2.74 -3.24 9.91
CA GLY A 256 1.65 -3.86 9.18
C GLY A 256 1.43 -5.33 9.52
N ASP A 257 2.47 -6.08 9.87
CA ASP A 257 2.32 -7.47 10.28
C ASP A 257 1.57 -7.60 11.60
N GLU A 258 1.87 -6.74 12.58
CA GLU A 258 1.19 -6.72 13.88
C GLU A 258 -0.25 -6.23 13.76
N LEU A 259 -0.50 -5.19 12.92
CA LEU A 259 -1.84 -4.69 12.61
C LEU A 259 -2.69 -5.77 11.91
N LEU A 260 -2.09 -6.46 10.93
CA LEU A 260 -2.74 -7.54 10.20
C LEU A 260 -3.06 -8.74 11.12
N ALA A 261 -2.16 -9.07 12.06
CA ALA A 261 -2.41 -10.13 13.04
C ALA A 261 -3.60 -9.80 13.95
N LEU A 262 -3.68 -8.56 14.45
CA LEU A 262 -4.83 -8.07 15.23
C LEU A 262 -6.12 -8.19 14.42
N ALA A 263 -6.11 -7.71 13.19
CA ALA A 263 -7.26 -7.77 12.28
C ALA A 263 -7.70 -9.22 11.99
N ALA A 264 -6.73 -10.12 11.71
CA ALA A 264 -7.02 -11.51 11.39
C ALA A 264 -7.71 -12.25 12.54
N LEU A 265 -7.19 -12.11 13.76
CA LEU A 265 -7.77 -12.72 14.95
C LEU A 265 -9.18 -12.15 15.22
N HIS A 266 -9.33 -10.83 15.15
CA HIS A 266 -10.61 -10.17 15.37
C HIS A 266 -11.68 -10.60 14.35
N LEU A 267 -11.35 -10.59 13.06
CA LEU A 267 -12.28 -10.97 12.00
C LEU A 267 -12.64 -12.46 12.07
N ARG A 268 -11.69 -13.34 12.45
CA ARG A 268 -11.96 -14.76 12.71
C ARG A 268 -12.97 -14.92 13.85
N ASP A 269 -12.73 -14.26 14.98
CA ASP A 269 -13.57 -14.38 16.19
C ASP A 269 -15.00 -13.84 15.97
N ARG A 270 -15.14 -12.89 15.04
CA ARG A 270 -16.42 -12.35 14.58
C ARG A 270 -17.07 -13.16 13.44
N GLY A 271 -16.44 -14.23 12.97
CA GLY A 271 -16.92 -15.01 11.80
C GLY A 271 -16.89 -14.21 10.49
N ARG A 272 -16.03 -13.18 10.39
CA ARG A 272 -15.90 -12.25 9.27
C ARG A 272 -14.60 -12.45 8.47
N LEU A 273 -13.89 -13.57 8.64
CA LEU A 273 -12.69 -13.92 7.88
C LEU A 273 -13.03 -15.00 6.85
N PRO A 274 -13.45 -14.64 5.62
CA PRO A 274 -13.79 -15.60 4.57
C PRO A 274 -12.61 -16.53 4.26
N GLY A 275 -12.89 -17.83 4.14
CA GLY A 275 -11.89 -18.85 3.86
C GLY A 275 -10.95 -19.18 5.01
N THR A 276 -11.08 -18.51 6.17
CA THR A 276 -10.23 -18.69 7.35
C THR A 276 -8.73 -18.59 6.99
N GLY A 277 -8.40 -17.63 6.12
CA GLY A 277 -7.04 -17.45 5.61
C GLY A 277 -6.66 -15.99 5.42
N VAL A 278 -5.35 -15.74 5.45
CA VAL A 278 -4.73 -14.43 5.24
C VAL A 278 -3.61 -14.54 4.20
N VAL A 279 -3.58 -13.60 3.25
CA VAL A 279 -2.50 -13.49 2.26
C VAL A 279 -1.49 -12.45 2.74
N VAL A 280 -0.22 -12.82 2.73
CA VAL A 280 0.91 -11.97 3.11
C VAL A 280 2.01 -12.01 2.07
N THR A 281 3.08 -11.24 2.26
CA THR A 281 4.26 -11.35 1.41
C THR A 281 5.37 -12.18 2.06
N VAL A 282 6.37 -12.56 1.27
CA VAL A 282 7.58 -13.23 1.77
C VAL A 282 8.36 -12.38 2.78
N MET A 283 8.02 -11.09 2.94
CA MET A 283 8.66 -10.22 3.92
C MET A 283 7.98 -10.25 5.30
N THR A 284 6.77 -10.78 5.41
CA THR A 284 6.02 -10.85 6.67
C THR A 284 6.77 -11.65 7.73
N ASN A 285 6.88 -11.10 8.92
CA ASN A 285 7.67 -11.65 10.03
C ASN A 285 7.23 -13.08 10.37
N TYR A 286 8.20 -13.98 10.65
CA TYR A 286 7.91 -15.39 10.96
C TYR A 286 7.02 -15.56 12.18
N GLY A 287 7.06 -14.62 13.13
CA GLY A 287 6.16 -14.58 14.27
C GLY A 287 4.69 -14.50 13.88
N PHE A 288 4.36 -13.83 12.77
CA PHE A 288 3.01 -13.82 12.19
C PHE A 288 2.57 -15.22 11.78
N HIS A 289 3.39 -15.95 11.02
CA HIS A 289 3.09 -17.31 10.58
C HIS A 289 2.85 -18.24 11.76
N THR A 290 3.64 -18.10 12.83
CA THR A 290 3.46 -18.89 14.06
C THR A 290 2.14 -18.57 14.73
N ALA A 291 1.82 -17.29 14.93
CA ALA A 291 0.58 -16.86 15.56
C ALA A 291 -0.67 -17.29 14.77
N MET A 292 -0.65 -17.17 13.46
CA MET A 292 -1.78 -17.61 12.62
C MET A 292 -1.96 -19.12 12.66
N ARG A 293 -0.88 -19.88 12.64
CA ARG A 293 -0.93 -21.35 12.78
C ARG A 293 -1.55 -21.78 14.11
N GLU A 294 -1.15 -21.16 15.22
CA GLU A 294 -1.70 -21.40 16.55
C GLU A 294 -3.18 -21.03 16.64
N ALA A 295 -3.57 -19.99 15.89
CA ALA A 295 -4.96 -19.53 15.79
C ALA A 295 -5.82 -20.35 14.80
N GLY A 296 -5.24 -21.32 14.10
CA GLY A 296 -5.96 -22.10 13.07
C GLY A 296 -6.31 -21.31 11.81
N ILE A 297 -5.58 -20.21 11.53
CA ILE A 297 -5.72 -19.38 10.35
C ILE A 297 -4.68 -19.82 9.31
N GLN A 298 -5.12 -20.07 8.08
CA GLN A 298 -4.21 -20.39 6.98
C GLN A 298 -3.47 -19.15 6.51
N VAL A 299 -2.21 -19.31 6.11
CA VAL A 299 -1.38 -18.22 5.55
C VAL A 299 -0.87 -18.62 4.18
N ALA A 300 -1.11 -17.76 3.19
CA ALA A 300 -0.48 -17.86 1.88
C ALA A 300 0.51 -16.70 1.73
N ALA A 301 1.73 -17.00 1.28
CA ALA A 301 2.77 -15.99 1.07
C ALA A 301 3.01 -15.81 -0.44
N THR A 302 3.05 -14.54 -0.87
CA THR A 302 3.32 -14.14 -2.26
C THR A 302 4.66 -13.41 -2.37
N GLY A 303 5.07 -13.05 -3.58
CA GLY A 303 6.10 -12.05 -3.81
C GLY A 303 5.70 -10.69 -3.20
N VAL A 304 6.68 -9.79 -3.06
CA VAL A 304 6.46 -8.43 -2.55
C VAL A 304 5.69 -7.60 -3.58
N GLY A 305 4.62 -6.96 -3.16
CA GLY A 305 3.77 -6.08 -3.96
C GLY A 305 2.29 -6.36 -3.73
N ASP A 306 1.54 -5.30 -3.52
CA ASP A 306 0.10 -5.32 -3.24
C ASP A 306 -0.73 -6.03 -4.32
N ARG A 307 -0.31 -5.95 -5.58
CA ARG A 307 -0.92 -6.65 -6.71
C ARG A 307 -0.93 -8.16 -6.49
N TYR A 308 0.20 -8.75 -6.09
CA TYR A 308 0.31 -10.20 -5.85
C TYR A 308 -0.54 -10.65 -4.66
N VAL A 309 -0.60 -9.83 -3.60
CA VAL A 309 -1.46 -10.08 -2.44
C VAL A 309 -2.93 -10.09 -2.89
N LEU A 310 -3.35 -9.11 -3.68
CA LEU A 310 -4.71 -8.99 -4.18
C LEU A 310 -5.10 -10.14 -5.12
N GLU A 311 -4.22 -10.51 -6.05
CA GLU A 311 -4.43 -11.64 -6.97
C GLU A 311 -4.64 -12.95 -6.21
N GLU A 312 -3.82 -13.23 -5.21
CA GLU A 312 -3.91 -14.43 -4.38
C GLU A 312 -5.17 -14.43 -3.51
N LEU A 313 -5.57 -13.26 -2.95
CA LEU A 313 -6.84 -13.10 -2.24
C LEU A 313 -8.02 -13.50 -3.12
N ARG A 314 -8.04 -13.00 -4.36
CA ARG A 314 -9.10 -13.33 -5.34
C ARG A 314 -9.09 -14.80 -5.73
N ALA A 315 -7.91 -15.36 -6.00
CA ALA A 315 -7.77 -16.76 -6.40
C ALA A 315 -8.25 -17.73 -5.32
N ARG A 316 -8.03 -17.40 -4.04
CA ARG A 316 -8.45 -18.22 -2.90
C ARG A 316 -9.86 -17.90 -2.40
N GLY A 317 -10.45 -16.78 -2.79
CA GLY A 317 -11.68 -16.28 -2.18
C GLY A 317 -11.51 -15.88 -0.71
N TRP A 318 -10.31 -15.42 -0.33
CA TRP A 318 -10.00 -14.98 1.02
C TRP A 318 -10.27 -13.48 1.19
N GLY A 319 -10.54 -13.07 2.44
CA GLY A 319 -11.03 -11.73 2.73
C GLY A 319 -10.00 -10.75 3.29
N LEU A 320 -8.83 -11.20 3.72
CA LEU A 320 -7.84 -10.35 4.39
C LEU A 320 -6.43 -10.65 3.87
N GLY A 321 -5.66 -9.61 3.62
CA GLY A 321 -4.26 -9.72 3.27
C GLY A 321 -3.52 -8.41 3.47
N GLY A 322 -2.19 -8.45 3.43
CA GLY A 322 -1.41 -7.23 3.58
C GLY A 322 0.09 -7.44 3.59
N GLU A 323 0.78 -6.36 3.88
CA GLU A 323 2.24 -6.26 3.89
C GLU A 323 2.73 -5.60 5.17
N GLN A 324 3.96 -5.90 5.56
CA GLN A 324 4.65 -5.26 6.69
C GLN A 324 4.67 -3.72 6.59
N SER A 325 4.64 -3.19 5.37
CA SER A 325 4.58 -1.76 5.09
C SER A 325 3.29 -1.06 5.56
N GLY A 326 2.29 -1.82 6.03
CA GLY A 326 1.00 -1.31 6.47
C GLY A 326 -0.08 -1.23 5.38
N HIS A 327 0.19 -1.76 4.19
CA HIS A 327 -0.83 -1.92 3.14
C HIS A 327 -1.68 -3.15 3.48
N VAL A 328 -2.89 -2.92 4.01
CA VAL A 328 -3.82 -3.97 4.45
C VAL A 328 -5.11 -3.89 3.67
N ILE A 329 -5.52 -5.00 3.08
CA ILE A 329 -6.71 -5.17 2.23
C ILE A 329 -7.75 -5.97 2.99
N GLU A 330 -8.90 -5.38 3.30
CA GLU A 330 -10.11 -6.07 3.75
C GLU A 330 -11.09 -6.14 2.58
N MET A 331 -11.08 -7.24 1.84
CA MET A 331 -11.88 -7.43 0.61
C MET A 331 -13.39 -7.24 0.81
N GLY A 332 -13.88 -7.44 2.03
CA GLY A 332 -15.29 -7.20 2.38
C GLY A 332 -15.65 -5.71 2.45
N PHE A 333 -14.66 -4.83 2.44
CA PHE A 333 -14.83 -3.39 2.48
C PHE A 333 -14.25 -2.68 1.25
N ASN A 334 -12.98 -2.97 0.92
CA ASN A 334 -12.28 -2.27 -0.15
C ASN A 334 -11.40 -3.21 -0.98
N ALA A 335 -11.28 -2.94 -2.26
CA ALA A 335 -10.49 -3.72 -3.22
C ALA A 335 -9.00 -3.35 -3.24
N THR A 336 -8.55 -2.48 -2.34
CA THR A 336 -7.15 -2.05 -2.18
C THR A 336 -6.85 -1.81 -0.70
N GLY A 337 -5.59 -1.61 -0.35
CA GLY A 337 -5.23 -1.17 0.99
C GLY A 337 -5.89 0.17 1.34
N ASP A 338 -6.35 0.27 2.57
CA ASP A 338 -6.98 1.47 3.09
C ASP A 338 -6.43 1.75 4.49
N GLY A 339 -5.51 2.73 4.59
CA GLY A 339 -4.85 3.04 5.85
C GLY A 339 -5.83 3.50 6.93
N VAL A 340 -6.82 4.33 6.56
CA VAL A 340 -7.83 4.83 7.53
C VAL A 340 -8.72 3.69 8.01
N ALA A 341 -9.20 2.84 7.11
CA ALA A 341 -9.99 1.68 7.47
C ALA A 341 -9.19 0.68 8.33
N THR A 342 -7.90 0.46 8.01
CA THR A 342 -7.01 -0.42 8.79
C THR A 342 -6.78 0.11 10.20
N ALA A 343 -6.61 1.42 10.37
CA ALA A 343 -6.48 2.04 11.68
C ALA A 343 -7.79 1.89 12.50
N LEU A 344 -8.95 2.10 11.88
CA LEU A 344 -10.25 1.87 12.52
C LEU A 344 -10.48 0.38 12.85
N LEU A 345 -10.10 -0.54 11.96
CA LEU A 345 -10.16 -1.99 12.20
C LEU A 345 -9.24 -2.41 13.36
N THR A 346 -8.08 -1.77 13.50
CA THR A 346 -7.18 -1.98 14.65
C THR A 346 -7.86 -1.58 15.95
N LEU A 347 -8.53 -0.43 15.99
CA LEU A 347 -9.27 0.01 17.17
C LEU A 347 -10.51 -0.87 17.44
N GLU A 348 -11.21 -1.33 16.40
CA GLU A 348 -12.29 -2.32 16.52
C GLU A 348 -11.77 -3.63 17.15
N ALA A 349 -10.58 -4.08 16.73
CA ALA A 349 -9.94 -5.29 17.25
C ALA A 349 -9.43 -5.13 18.69
N LEU A 350 -8.96 -3.95 19.06
CA LEU A 350 -8.52 -3.66 20.42
C LEU A 350 -9.71 -3.56 21.41
N GLY A 351 -10.83 -2.98 20.98
CA GLY A 351 -11.92 -2.62 21.89
C GLY A 351 -11.40 -1.64 22.95
N GLU A 352 -11.54 -1.97 24.23
CA GLU A 352 -11.04 -1.14 25.35
C GLU A 352 -9.55 -1.36 25.67
N ARG A 353 -8.91 -2.39 25.09
CA ARG A 353 -7.51 -2.74 25.39
C ARG A 353 -6.54 -1.67 24.89
N ASP A 354 -5.40 -1.58 25.55
CA ASP A 354 -4.28 -0.74 25.13
C ASP A 354 -3.47 -1.40 24.01
N LEU A 355 -3.05 -0.63 23.02
CA LEU A 355 -2.18 -1.12 21.94
C LEU A 355 -0.81 -1.58 22.48
N ALA A 356 -0.32 -1.01 23.57
CA ALA A 356 0.91 -1.44 24.23
C ALA A 356 0.82 -2.85 24.83
N GLU A 357 -0.40 -3.35 25.08
CA GLU A 357 -0.66 -4.68 25.64
C GLU A 357 -1.03 -5.70 24.54
N ARG A 358 -0.81 -5.35 23.27
CA ARG A 358 -1.09 -6.25 22.16
C ARG A 358 -0.33 -7.56 22.25
N SER A 359 -1.02 -8.64 21.91
CA SER A 359 -0.48 -10.00 21.99
C SER A 359 -0.90 -10.88 20.81
N ALA A 360 -1.32 -10.26 19.69
CA ALA A 360 -1.79 -10.99 18.51
C ALA A 360 -0.68 -11.82 17.83
N MET A 361 0.56 -11.37 17.94
CA MET A 361 1.75 -12.10 17.53
C MET A 361 2.96 -11.69 18.37
N ARG A 362 3.96 -12.54 18.41
CA ARG A 362 5.29 -12.20 18.92
C ARG A 362 6.22 -11.94 17.73
N LYS A 363 6.58 -10.69 17.52
CA LYS A 363 7.52 -10.32 16.47
C LYS A 363 8.92 -10.86 16.80
N LEU A 364 9.49 -11.60 15.86
CA LEU A 364 10.87 -12.07 16.00
C LEU A 364 11.86 -10.97 15.63
N PRO A 365 13.00 -10.88 16.34
CA PRO A 365 14.14 -10.10 15.89
C PRO A 365 14.50 -10.44 14.45
N GLN A 366 14.67 -9.40 13.63
CA GLN A 366 14.99 -9.50 12.20
C GLN A 366 16.30 -8.76 11.91
N ARG A 367 17.17 -9.38 11.10
CA ARG A 367 18.33 -8.74 10.49
C ARG A 367 18.22 -8.78 8.99
N LEU A 368 18.45 -7.63 8.36
CA LEU A 368 18.48 -7.50 6.92
C LEU A 368 19.77 -6.81 6.50
N VAL A 369 20.60 -7.51 5.72
CA VAL A 369 21.86 -6.99 5.20
C VAL A 369 21.82 -7.04 3.67
N ASN A 370 22.22 -5.94 3.05
CA ASN A 370 22.36 -5.81 1.59
C ASN A 370 23.84 -5.99 1.24
N VAL A 371 24.17 -7.07 0.55
CA VAL A 371 25.54 -7.37 0.12
C VAL A 371 25.69 -7.03 -1.37
N ARG A 372 26.59 -6.09 -1.69
CA ARG A 372 26.88 -5.73 -3.09
C ARG A 372 27.70 -6.84 -3.75
N VAL A 373 27.30 -7.24 -4.95
CA VAL A 373 27.94 -8.33 -5.71
C VAL A 373 28.03 -7.93 -7.18
N GLY A 374 28.99 -8.52 -7.90
CA GLY A 374 29.17 -8.26 -9.34
C GLY A 374 28.06 -8.87 -10.18
N ASP A 375 27.75 -10.15 -9.95
CA ASP A 375 26.69 -10.90 -10.62
C ASP A 375 25.81 -11.59 -9.56
N ARG A 376 24.66 -10.95 -9.25
CA ARG A 376 23.72 -11.43 -8.24
C ARG A 376 23.07 -12.76 -8.59
N ASP A 377 22.85 -13.01 -9.88
CA ASP A 377 22.15 -14.20 -10.34
C ASP A 377 23.10 -15.42 -10.28
N ALA A 378 24.38 -15.23 -10.61
CA ALA A 378 25.42 -16.25 -10.43
C ALA A 378 25.65 -16.57 -8.95
N VAL A 379 25.66 -15.56 -8.07
CA VAL A 379 25.82 -15.76 -6.61
C VAL A 379 24.65 -16.57 -6.04
N ILE A 380 23.40 -16.21 -6.38
CA ILE A 380 22.21 -16.95 -5.92
C ILE A 380 22.17 -18.38 -6.45
N ALA A 381 22.68 -18.64 -7.64
CA ALA A 381 22.75 -19.98 -8.24
C ALA A 381 23.88 -20.86 -7.67
N SER A 382 24.73 -20.34 -6.76
CA SER A 382 25.85 -21.09 -6.19
C SER A 382 25.39 -22.24 -5.28
N PRO A 383 25.91 -23.48 -5.49
CA PRO A 383 25.63 -24.59 -4.60
C PRO A 383 26.15 -24.38 -3.15
N ASP A 384 27.26 -23.65 -3.00
CA ASP A 384 27.85 -23.38 -1.67
C ASP A 384 26.94 -22.45 -0.86
N LEU A 385 26.41 -21.40 -1.49
CA LEU A 385 25.42 -20.53 -0.85
C LEU A 385 24.12 -21.27 -0.55
N ALA A 386 23.64 -22.10 -1.49
CA ALA A 386 22.45 -22.91 -1.26
C ALA A 386 22.60 -23.84 -0.04
N SER A 387 23.77 -24.50 0.08
CA SER A 387 24.07 -25.37 1.24
C SER A 387 24.16 -24.59 2.57
N ALA A 388 24.71 -23.37 2.54
CA ALA A 388 24.72 -22.51 3.71
C ALA A 388 23.30 -22.09 4.14
N ILE A 389 22.45 -21.68 3.18
CA ILE A 389 21.06 -21.32 3.44
C ILE A 389 20.28 -22.50 4.02
N GLU A 390 20.43 -23.70 3.47
CA GLU A 390 19.76 -24.91 3.95
C GLU A 390 20.18 -25.24 5.39
N ARG A 391 21.48 -25.26 5.69
CA ARG A 391 22.02 -25.54 7.01
C ARG A 391 21.49 -24.58 8.09
N GLU A 392 21.57 -23.27 7.81
CA GLU A 392 21.09 -22.25 8.76
C GLU A 392 19.57 -22.25 8.88
N GLY A 393 18.86 -22.53 7.76
CA GLY A 393 17.42 -22.71 7.76
C GLY A 393 16.94 -23.91 8.58
N GLU A 394 17.65 -25.05 8.50
CA GLU A 394 17.36 -26.24 9.32
C GLU A 394 17.63 -25.96 10.81
N ALA A 395 18.70 -25.24 11.15
CA ALA A 395 19.00 -24.86 12.54
C ALA A 395 17.88 -23.98 13.15
N LEU A 396 17.22 -23.17 12.35
CA LEU A 396 16.08 -22.33 12.76
C LEU A 396 14.71 -23.02 12.62
N ALA A 397 14.64 -24.24 12.09
CA ALA A 397 13.36 -24.87 11.72
C ALA A 397 12.29 -24.78 12.84
N GLY A 398 11.15 -24.18 12.49
CA GLY A 398 10.02 -23.96 13.41
C GLY A 398 10.20 -22.82 14.42
N ARG A 399 11.36 -22.19 14.49
CA ARG A 399 11.68 -21.10 15.45
C ARG A 399 11.96 -19.76 14.75
N GLY A 400 12.33 -19.79 13.49
CA GLY A 400 12.72 -18.64 12.69
C GLY A 400 12.84 -18.99 11.22
N ARG A 401 13.48 -18.13 10.44
CA ARG A 401 13.74 -18.39 9.01
C ARG A 401 14.93 -17.60 8.46
N VAL A 402 15.42 -18.10 7.34
CA VAL A 402 16.40 -17.45 6.46
C VAL A 402 15.71 -17.11 5.15
N LEU A 403 15.95 -15.92 4.61
CA LEU A 403 15.53 -15.50 3.28
C LEU A 403 16.70 -14.80 2.57
N VAL A 404 17.27 -15.43 1.55
CA VAL A 404 18.32 -14.83 0.72
C VAL A 404 17.78 -14.68 -0.69
N ARG A 405 17.81 -13.45 -1.22
CA ARG A 405 17.25 -13.15 -2.54
C ARG A 405 18.02 -12.06 -3.28
N PRO A 406 18.01 -12.06 -4.62
CA PRO A 406 18.56 -10.95 -5.38
C PRO A 406 17.68 -9.71 -5.25
N SER A 407 18.26 -8.51 -5.34
CA SER A 407 17.51 -7.27 -5.52
C SER A 407 16.93 -7.22 -6.93
N GLY A 408 15.71 -6.70 -7.09
CA GLY A 408 15.10 -6.51 -8.41
C GLY A 408 15.81 -5.46 -9.27
N THR A 409 16.34 -4.41 -8.64
CA THR A 409 16.83 -3.19 -9.32
C THR A 409 18.31 -2.91 -9.14
N GLU A 410 18.95 -3.46 -8.11
CA GLU A 410 20.33 -3.13 -7.74
C GLU A 410 21.23 -4.39 -7.81
N PRO A 411 22.55 -4.22 -8.04
CA PRO A 411 23.50 -5.33 -8.06
C PRO A 411 23.86 -5.75 -6.63
N LEU A 412 22.89 -6.31 -5.92
CA LEU A 412 23.06 -6.79 -4.54
C LEU A 412 22.19 -8.01 -4.23
N VAL A 413 22.64 -8.80 -3.28
CA VAL A 413 21.92 -9.89 -2.63
C VAL A 413 21.45 -9.42 -1.26
N ARG A 414 20.17 -9.66 -0.95
CA ARG A 414 19.58 -9.35 0.35
C ARG A 414 19.56 -10.61 1.19
N VAL A 415 20.22 -10.53 2.35
CA VAL A 415 20.24 -11.59 3.37
C VAL A 415 19.35 -11.13 4.51
N MET A 416 18.27 -11.87 4.78
CA MET A 416 17.35 -11.62 5.90
C MET A 416 17.29 -12.85 6.79
N VAL A 417 17.44 -12.65 8.09
CA VAL A 417 17.32 -13.69 9.11
C VAL A 417 16.35 -13.23 10.18
N GLU A 418 15.47 -14.11 10.59
CA GLU A 418 14.57 -13.94 11.73
C GLU A 418 14.80 -15.10 12.70
N ALA A 419 15.09 -14.77 13.97
CA ALA A 419 15.42 -15.74 14.99
C ALA A 419 14.75 -15.38 16.33
N PRO A 420 14.67 -16.33 17.31
CA PRO A 420 14.04 -16.11 18.60
C PRO A 420 14.65 -14.98 19.43
N ASP A 421 15.95 -14.69 19.24
CA ASP A 421 16.66 -13.59 19.86
C ASP A 421 17.62 -12.89 18.88
N ALA A 422 18.00 -11.66 19.21
CA ALA A 422 18.81 -10.83 18.35
C ALA A 422 20.24 -11.37 18.13
N GLY A 423 20.82 -12.04 19.11
CA GLY A 423 22.16 -12.62 19.02
C GLY A 423 22.20 -13.74 17.99
N GLU A 424 21.24 -14.68 18.05
CA GLU A 424 21.10 -15.76 17.07
C GLU A 424 20.87 -15.21 15.66
N ALA A 425 20.05 -14.14 15.54
CA ALA A 425 19.83 -13.49 14.24
C ALA A 425 21.11 -12.84 13.69
N ASP A 426 21.91 -12.19 14.54
CA ASP A 426 23.18 -11.56 14.15
C ASP A 426 24.21 -12.60 13.72
N GLU A 427 24.39 -13.70 14.47
CA GLU A 427 25.34 -14.78 14.17
C GLU A 427 25.04 -15.45 12.82
N ILE A 428 23.78 -15.83 12.61
CA ILE A 428 23.37 -16.49 11.37
C ILE A 428 23.48 -15.51 10.17
N THR A 429 23.13 -14.24 10.37
CA THR A 429 23.28 -13.23 9.33
C THR A 429 24.73 -13.05 8.92
N ALA A 430 25.66 -12.98 9.89
CA ALA A 430 27.08 -12.87 9.60
C ALA A 430 27.59 -14.08 8.80
N CYS A 431 27.22 -15.30 9.19
CA CYS A 431 27.58 -16.53 8.48
C CYS A 431 27.11 -16.52 7.02
N LEU A 432 25.87 -16.06 6.77
CA LEU A 432 25.31 -16.01 5.41
C LEU A 432 25.89 -14.85 4.56
N VAL A 433 26.21 -13.72 5.17
CA VAL A 433 26.90 -12.61 4.51
C VAL A 433 28.30 -13.07 4.07
N ASP A 434 29.06 -13.73 4.95
CA ASP A 434 30.37 -14.29 4.60
C ASP A 434 30.28 -15.31 3.44
N ALA A 435 29.25 -16.14 3.44
CA ALA A 435 28.99 -17.07 2.33
C ALA A 435 28.71 -16.37 1.01
N VAL A 436 27.89 -15.28 1.02
CA VAL A 436 27.63 -14.47 -0.17
C VAL A 436 28.89 -13.79 -0.67
N GLU A 437 29.69 -13.20 0.21
CA GLU A 437 30.95 -12.52 -0.14
C GLU A 437 31.99 -13.49 -0.70
N HIS A 438 32.10 -14.71 -0.11
CA HIS A 438 33.01 -15.76 -0.58
C HIS A 438 32.69 -16.18 -2.03
N VAL A 439 31.41 -16.41 -2.32
CA VAL A 439 30.93 -16.76 -3.68
C VAL A 439 31.06 -15.60 -4.66
N ALA A 440 30.89 -14.36 -4.21
CA ALA A 440 30.98 -13.16 -5.05
C ALA A 440 32.41 -12.80 -5.44
N THR A 441 33.42 -13.28 -4.69
CA THR A 441 34.84 -13.03 -4.99
C THR A 441 35.33 -14.08 -5.99
N PRO A 442 35.70 -13.71 -7.23
CA PRO A 442 36.27 -14.68 -8.16
C PRO A 442 37.59 -15.25 -7.59
N ALA A 443 37.75 -16.58 -7.68
CA ALA A 443 38.96 -17.29 -7.27
C ALA A 443 40.17 -16.91 -8.13
#